data_9db249c44e94589c715abc7186db47b5
#
_entry.id   9db249c44e94589c715abc7186db47b5
#
_cell.length_a   1.000
_cell.length_b   1.000
_cell.length_c   1.000
_cell.angle_alpha   90.00
_cell.angle_beta   90.00
_cell.angle_gamma   90.00
#
_symmetry.space_group_name_H-M   'P 1'
#
loop_
_entity.id
_entity.type
_entity.pdbx_description
1 polymer ?
#
loop_
_entity_poly.entity_id
_entity_poly.type
_entity_poly.pdbx_seq_one_letter_code
_entity_poly.pdbx_strand_id
1 'polypeptide(L)'
;QASEECRRRHGHPASIIICVLPTKDSGPYRAVKWAGDHAVGIVTQCIVASNAGITRPPKGLEQYCANVAMKVNAKLGGTNVTIFNRMFPLIADRPFMLIGADVTHPPPGSDNPSIAGVVGSLDGNCAKYATRILVQGPRDEIISELDRAVKELLQEFERNTRKKPERIVFYRDGVSEGQFATVMDQELPLLRKAFRDVSQNEYQPLVTFVVVQKRHNTRLFPKPGEGDRKGNILPGTVVDRDICHPFEFDFYLNSHEGLQGTVRPSHYHVLMDENKFQADQLQILTHHLCYLFCRCTRSVSVCPPAYYAHLAAERGRLLCSAYSSSGSETESAASGQAGQKLEIDQVNAAISGRMFFV
;
A
#
# COMPACT_ATOMS: atom_id res chain seq x y z
N GLN A 1 -1.10 -28.56 -8.66
CA GLN A 1 -0.44 -29.24 -9.81
C GLN A 1 0.95 -28.63 -10.10
N ALA A 2 1.09 -27.34 -10.54
CA ALA A 2 2.40 -26.77 -10.91
C ALA A 2 3.41 -26.80 -9.76
N SER A 3 3.00 -26.47 -8.53
CA SER A 3 3.87 -26.51 -7.34
C SER A 3 4.24 -27.94 -6.93
N GLU A 4 3.30 -28.86 -7.02
CA GLU A 4 3.53 -30.29 -6.76
C GLU A 4 4.48 -30.89 -7.78
N GLU A 5 4.30 -30.55 -9.05
CA GLU A 5 5.19 -30.97 -10.12
C GLU A 5 6.62 -30.43 -9.93
N CYS A 6 6.76 -29.17 -9.50
CA CYS A 6 8.06 -28.58 -9.16
C CYS A 6 8.72 -29.34 -7.99
N ARG A 7 7.95 -29.64 -6.93
CA ARG A 7 8.45 -30.46 -5.80
C ARG A 7 8.88 -31.85 -6.23
N ARG A 8 8.11 -32.48 -7.10
CA ARG A 8 8.43 -33.81 -7.62
C ARG A 8 9.72 -33.83 -8.44
N ARG A 9 9.95 -32.80 -9.27
CA ARG A 9 11.14 -32.69 -10.14
C ARG A 9 12.39 -32.19 -9.43
N HIS A 10 12.23 -31.28 -8.48
CA HIS A 10 13.36 -30.52 -7.91
C HIS A 10 13.51 -30.69 -6.39
N GLY A 11 12.64 -31.44 -5.73
CA GLY A 11 12.68 -31.69 -4.29
C GLY A 11 12.13 -30.55 -3.40
N HIS A 12 11.80 -29.39 -3.97
CA HIS A 12 11.24 -28.23 -3.26
C HIS A 12 10.10 -27.57 -4.03
N PRO A 13 9.17 -26.84 -3.35
CA PRO A 13 8.09 -26.13 -4.02
C PRO A 13 8.65 -24.96 -4.83
N ALA A 14 7.86 -24.50 -5.81
CA ALA A 14 8.18 -23.29 -6.56
C ALA A 14 8.24 -22.05 -5.65
N SER A 15 9.25 -21.21 -5.82
CA SER A 15 9.36 -19.95 -5.08
C SER A 15 8.37 -18.88 -5.59
N ILE A 16 8.02 -18.96 -6.88
CA ILE A 16 7.04 -18.10 -7.56
C ILE A 16 6.44 -18.87 -8.74
N ILE A 17 5.18 -18.58 -9.06
CA ILE A 17 4.54 -19.09 -10.29
C ILE A 17 4.22 -17.91 -11.20
N ILE A 18 4.75 -17.94 -12.42
CA ILE A 18 4.45 -16.95 -13.46
C ILE A 18 3.31 -17.51 -14.31
N CYS A 19 2.17 -16.80 -14.33
CA CYS A 19 0.98 -17.18 -15.07
C CYS A 19 0.82 -16.28 -16.30
N VAL A 20 0.84 -16.87 -17.49
CA VAL A 20 0.56 -16.16 -18.74
C VAL A 20 -0.94 -16.21 -19.00
N LEU A 21 -1.60 -15.06 -18.99
CA LEU A 21 -3.02 -14.92 -19.27
C LEU A 21 -3.22 -14.51 -20.74
N PRO A 22 -4.20 -15.09 -21.44
CA PRO A 22 -4.47 -14.72 -22.83
C PRO A 22 -4.93 -13.27 -22.95
N THR A 23 -5.75 -12.80 -22.02
CA THR A 23 -6.38 -11.48 -22.02
C THR A 23 -6.34 -10.86 -20.61
N LYS A 24 -6.80 -9.59 -20.50
CA LYS A 24 -7.01 -8.90 -19.21
C LYS A 24 -8.34 -9.30 -18.54
N ASP A 25 -8.72 -10.55 -18.62
CA ASP A 25 -9.93 -11.04 -17.97
C ASP A 25 -9.74 -11.14 -16.45
N SER A 26 -10.72 -10.63 -15.71
CA SER A 26 -10.70 -10.60 -14.25
C SER A 26 -10.92 -11.98 -13.62
N GLY A 27 -11.67 -12.87 -14.26
CA GLY A 27 -12.00 -14.22 -13.75
C GLY A 27 -10.75 -15.10 -13.56
N PRO A 28 -9.98 -15.42 -14.64
CA PRO A 28 -8.75 -16.18 -14.52
C PRO A 28 -7.71 -15.51 -13.63
N TYR A 29 -7.60 -14.17 -13.68
CA TYR A 29 -6.70 -13.43 -12.81
C TYR A 29 -7.06 -13.63 -11.32
N ARG A 30 -8.36 -13.49 -10.97
CA ARG A 30 -8.86 -13.70 -9.62
C ARG A 30 -8.56 -15.13 -9.14
N ALA A 31 -8.88 -16.13 -9.95
CA ALA A 31 -8.66 -17.53 -9.61
C ALA A 31 -7.18 -17.83 -9.31
N VAL A 32 -6.25 -17.31 -10.12
CA VAL A 32 -4.80 -17.45 -9.89
C VAL A 32 -4.39 -16.77 -8.60
N LYS A 33 -4.89 -15.55 -8.32
CA LYS A 33 -4.53 -14.80 -7.10
C LYS A 33 -5.11 -15.48 -5.86
N TRP A 34 -6.36 -15.87 -5.90
CA TRP A 34 -6.98 -16.61 -4.81
C TRP A 34 -6.25 -17.92 -4.50
N ALA A 35 -5.99 -18.71 -5.52
CA ALA A 35 -5.28 -19.98 -5.34
C ALA A 35 -3.87 -19.79 -4.78
N GLY A 36 -3.11 -18.83 -5.30
CA GLY A 36 -1.75 -18.55 -4.83
C GLY A 36 -1.71 -17.98 -3.42
N ASP A 37 -2.55 -16.97 -3.16
CA ASP A 37 -2.49 -16.18 -1.94
C ASP A 37 -3.16 -16.89 -0.75
N HIS A 38 -4.21 -17.70 -0.98
CA HIS A 38 -4.96 -18.38 0.06
C HIS A 38 -4.68 -19.88 0.10
N ALA A 39 -4.99 -20.59 -0.99
CA ALA A 39 -5.04 -22.05 -0.94
C ALA A 39 -3.66 -22.74 -0.93
N VAL A 40 -2.69 -22.21 -1.69
CA VAL A 40 -1.39 -22.87 -1.91
C VAL A 40 -0.25 -22.21 -1.13
N GLY A 41 -0.33 -20.91 -0.86
CA GLY A 41 0.73 -20.17 -0.17
C GLY A 41 1.98 -19.94 -1.03
N ILE A 42 1.80 -19.69 -2.33
CA ILE A 42 2.89 -19.41 -3.27
C ILE A 42 2.60 -18.08 -3.98
N VAL A 43 3.58 -17.18 -3.96
CA VAL A 43 3.44 -15.90 -4.66
C VAL A 43 3.30 -16.12 -6.17
N THR A 44 2.41 -15.36 -6.80
CA THR A 44 2.12 -15.48 -8.23
C THR A 44 2.38 -14.17 -8.97
N GLN A 45 2.84 -14.28 -10.22
CA GLN A 45 2.95 -13.13 -11.13
C GLN A 45 2.16 -13.42 -12.40
N CYS A 46 1.07 -12.68 -12.62
CA CYS A 46 0.34 -12.74 -13.88
C CYS A 46 0.93 -11.75 -14.89
N ILE A 47 1.06 -12.19 -16.12
CA ILE A 47 1.43 -11.38 -17.27
C ILE A 47 0.41 -11.66 -18.39
N VAL A 48 0.09 -10.64 -19.19
CA VAL A 48 -0.79 -10.82 -20.34
C VAL A 48 0.05 -11.10 -21.57
N ALA A 49 -0.31 -12.12 -22.33
CA ALA A 49 0.46 -12.62 -23.48
C ALA A 49 0.82 -11.51 -24.49
N SER A 50 -0.13 -10.64 -24.83
CA SER A 50 0.09 -9.50 -25.73
C SER A 50 1.09 -8.48 -25.19
N ASN A 51 1.07 -8.20 -23.86
CA ASN A 51 2.00 -7.26 -23.25
C ASN A 51 3.42 -7.84 -23.10
N ALA A 52 3.52 -9.15 -22.97
CA ALA A 52 4.79 -9.89 -22.88
C ALA A 52 5.46 -10.14 -24.25
N GLY A 53 4.86 -9.71 -25.34
CA GLY A 53 5.40 -9.89 -26.68
C GLY A 53 5.34 -11.34 -27.20
N ILE A 54 4.53 -12.21 -26.58
CA ILE A 54 4.42 -13.63 -26.99
C ILE A 54 3.79 -13.75 -28.36
N THR A 55 2.84 -12.90 -28.68
CA THR A 55 2.17 -12.90 -30.00
C THR A 55 2.78 -11.90 -30.97
N ARG A 56 3.15 -10.72 -30.47
CA ARG A 56 3.79 -9.64 -31.25
C ARG A 56 4.49 -8.69 -30.28
N PRO A 57 5.76 -8.27 -30.49
CA PRO A 57 6.46 -7.31 -29.64
C PRO A 57 5.71 -5.99 -29.57
N PRO A 58 5.18 -5.57 -28.41
CA PRO A 58 4.52 -4.28 -28.25
C PRO A 58 5.54 -3.16 -28.11
N LYS A 59 5.14 -1.92 -28.41
CA LYS A 59 5.93 -0.74 -28.05
C LYS A 59 6.09 -0.72 -26.52
N GLY A 60 7.32 -0.45 -26.04
CA GLY A 60 7.61 -0.38 -24.59
C GLY A 60 7.76 -1.74 -23.90
N LEU A 61 8.03 -2.82 -24.65
CA LEU A 61 8.28 -4.15 -24.09
C LEU A 61 9.39 -4.14 -23.02
N GLU A 62 10.49 -3.44 -23.26
CA GLU A 62 11.61 -3.32 -22.31
C GLU A 62 11.16 -2.74 -20.98
N GLN A 63 10.41 -1.63 -21.00
CA GLN A 63 9.86 -1.03 -19.79
C GLN A 63 8.87 -1.95 -19.07
N TYR A 64 8.04 -2.68 -19.84
CA TYR A 64 7.13 -3.67 -19.27
C TYR A 64 7.90 -4.80 -18.58
N CYS A 65 8.92 -5.36 -19.21
CA CYS A 65 9.77 -6.40 -18.65
C CYS A 65 10.50 -5.92 -17.40
N ALA A 66 11.05 -4.70 -17.41
CA ALA A 66 11.68 -4.09 -16.25
C ALA A 66 10.70 -3.98 -15.07
N ASN A 67 9.48 -3.48 -15.30
CA ASN A 67 8.46 -3.37 -14.26
C ASN A 67 8.00 -4.74 -13.74
N VAL A 68 7.92 -5.77 -14.59
CA VAL A 68 7.60 -7.14 -14.18
C VAL A 68 8.73 -7.73 -13.35
N ALA A 69 9.98 -7.56 -13.78
CA ALA A 69 11.16 -8.05 -13.07
C ALA A 69 11.25 -7.44 -11.66
N MET A 70 11.00 -6.14 -11.51
CA MET A 70 10.95 -5.47 -10.20
C MET A 70 9.89 -6.07 -9.28
N LYS A 71 8.68 -6.37 -9.79
CA LYS A 71 7.62 -7.04 -9.02
C LYS A 71 8.00 -8.47 -8.62
N VAL A 72 8.61 -9.22 -9.53
CA VAL A 72 9.09 -10.58 -9.24
C VAL A 72 10.15 -10.54 -8.14
N ASN A 73 11.13 -9.65 -8.25
CA ASN A 73 12.17 -9.48 -7.24
C ASN A 73 11.58 -9.15 -5.86
N ALA A 74 10.67 -8.18 -5.77
CA ALA A 74 10.00 -7.79 -4.52
C ALA A 74 9.21 -8.96 -3.90
N LYS A 75 8.45 -9.73 -4.71
CA LYS A 75 7.71 -10.91 -4.27
C LYS A 75 8.61 -12.03 -3.75
N LEU A 76 9.80 -12.16 -4.29
CA LEU A 76 10.83 -13.10 -3.82
C LEU A 76 11.57 -12.61 -2.58
N GLY A 77 11.27 -11.39 -2.09
CA GLY A 77 11.91 -10.79 -0.92
C GLY A 77 13.20 -10.01 -1.23
N GLY A 78 13.46 -9.76 -2.53
CA GLY A 78 14.57 -8.90 -2.96
C GLY A 78 14.29 -7.41 -2.77
N THR A 79 15.33 -6.60 -2.88
CA THR A 79 15.29 -5.13 -2.83
C THR A 79 15.68 -4.57 -4.20
N ASN A 80 14.84 -3.72 -4.78
CA ASN A 80 15.11 -3.12 -6.10
C ASN A 80 15.96 -1.86 -6.00
N VAL A 81 15.66 -1.00 -5.04
CA VAL A 81 16.28 0.30 -4.83
C VAL A 81 16.45 0.53 -3.35
N THR A 82 17.54 1.17 -2.96
CA THR A 82 17.79 1.63 -1.59
C THR A 82 18.14 3.11 -1.60
N ILE A 83 17.82 3.79 -0.52
CA ILE A 83 18.23 5.17 -0.26
C ILE A 83 19.25 5.14 0.86
N PHE A 84 20.30 5.95 0.75
CA PHE A 84 21.31 6.07 1.81
C PHE A 84 20.65 6.53 3.12
N ASN A 85 21.02 5.92 4.26
CA ASN A 85 20.43 6.24 5.56
C ASN A 85 20.47 7.75 5.90
N ARG A 86 21.54 8.46 5.49
CA ARG A 86 21.64 9.92 5.67
C ARG A 86 20.53 10.72 4.96
N MET A 87 19.81 10.10 4.02
CA MET A 87 18.68 10.69 3.31
C MET A 87 17.34 10.44 4.01
N PHE A 88 17.35 9.75 5.15
CA PHE A 88 16.20 9.58 6.04
C PHE A 88 16.41 10.40 7.33
N PRO A 89 16.18 11.71 7.27
CA PRO A 89 16.43 12.58 8.40
C PRO A 89 15.57 12.17 9.60
N LEU A 90 16.13 12.28 10.80
CA LEU A 90 15.52 12.03 12.10
C LEU A 90 15.17 10.56 12.40
N ILE A 91 14.90 9.69 11.43
CA ILE A 91 14.41 8.34 11.70
C ILE A 91 15.50 7.25 11.57
N ALA A 92 16.58 7.51 10.85
CA ALA A 92 17.61 6.48 10.57
C ALA A 92 18.55 6.20 11.75
N ASP A 93 18.55 7.03 12.80
CA ASP A 93 19.38 6.86 14.00
C ASP A 93 18.86 5.81 14.98
N ARG A 94 17.57 5.43 14.85
CA ARG A 94 16.90 4.44 15.70
C ARG A 94 16.09 3.47 14.85
N PRO A 95 15.74 2.29 15.40
CA PRO A 95 14.79 1.40 14.75
C PRO A 95 13.48 2.12 14.46
N PHE A 96 13.08 2.18 13.20
CA PHE A 96 11.84 2.83 12.81
C PHE A 96 11.02 1.93 11.87
N MET A 97 9.72 2.16 11.88
CA MET A 97 8.76 1.46 11.02
C MET A 97 7.84 2.46 10.32
N LEU A 98 7.64 2.26 9.04
CA LEU A 98 6.62 2.95 8.27
C LEU A 98 5.36 2.07 8.21
N ILE A 99 4.22 2.66 8.51
CA ILE A 99 2.91 2.00 8.38
C ILE A 99 2.09 2.79 7.38
N GLY A 100 1.36 2.09 6.52
CA GLY A 100 0.39 2.68 5.62
C GLY A 100 -0.97 2.01 5.80
N ALA A 101 -2.04 2.79 5.69
CA ALA A 101 -3.41 2.28 5.77
C ALA A 101 -4.32 2.98 4.75
N ASP A 102 -5.18 2.22 4.11
CA ASP A 102 -6.19 2.70 3.16
C ASP A 102 -7.44 1.81 3.22
N VAL A 103 -8.59 2.38 2.93
CA VAL A 103 -9.88 1.67 2.85
C VAL A 103 -10.46 1.84 1.46
N THR A 104 -10.76 0.72 0.82
CA THR A 104 -11.47 0.74 -0.47
C THR A 104 -12.94 0.41 -0.27
N HIS A 105 -13.82 1.25 -0.80
CA HIS A 105 -15.26 1.07 -0.72
C HIS A 105 -15.84 0.41 -1.96
N PRO A 106 -16.96 -0.32 -1.84
CA PRO A 106 -17.70 -0.80 -2.98
C PRO A 106 -18.32 0.36 -3.78
N PRO A 107 -18.74 0.12 -5.04
CA PRO A 107 -19.50 1.12 -5.82
C PRO A 107 -20.73 1.62 -5.07
N PRO A 108 -21.21 2.86 -5.37
CA PRO A 108 -22.46 3.35 -4.80
C PRO A 108 -23.63 2.40 -5.07
N GLY A 109 -24.44 2.12 -4.05
CA GLY A 109 -25.58 1.21 -4.14
C GLY A 109 -25.27 -0.28 -3.95
N SER A 110 -24.00 -0.66 -3.74
CA SER A 110 -23.61 -2.03 -3.44
C SER A 110 -23.51 -2.23 -1.92
N ASP A 111 -24.02 -3.36 -1.44
CA ASP A 111 -23.91 -3.82 -0.04
C ASP A 111 -22.62 -4.63 0.22
N ASN A 112 -21.72 -4.71 -0.76
CA ASN A 112 -20.44 -5.36 -0.58
C ASN A 112 -19.63 -4.68 0.54
N PRO A 113 -18.81 -5.42 1.27
CA PRO A 113 -18.01 -4.86 2.36
C PRO A 113 -16.96 -3.89 1.87
N SER A 114 -16.54 -2.98 2.74
CA SER A 114 -15.30 -2.23 2.60
C SER A 114 -14.11 -3.09 2.97
N ILE A 115 -13.00 -2.89 2.30
CA ILE A 115 -11.76 -3.63 2.56
C ILE A 115 -10.68 -2.64 2.98
N ALA A 116 -10.15 -2.83 4.18
CA ALA A 116 -9.00 -2.07 4.66
C ALA A 116 -7.71 -2.85 4.41
N GLY A 117 -6.71 -2.17 3.88
CA GLY A 117 -5.34 -2.65 3.74
C GLY A 117 -4.44 -1.91 4.73
N VAL A 118 -3.73 -2.65 5.58
CA VAL A 118 -2.71 -2.09 6.48
C VAL A 118 -1.39 -2.73 6.14
N VAL A 119 -0.36 -1.92 5.86
CA VAL A 119 0.98 -2.39 5.53
C VAL A 119 2.00 -1.85 6.52
N GLY A 120 3.05 -2.62 6.75
CA GLY A 120 4.17 -2.20 7.60
C GLY A 120 5.50 -2.54 6.96
N SER A 121 6.48 -1.61 7.02
CA SER A 121 7.84 -1.89 6.57
C SER A 121 8.50 -2.95 7.46
N LEU A 122 9.33 -3.80 6.85
CA LEU A 122 10.00 -4.93 7.52
C LEU A 122 11.51 -4.72 7.67
N ASP A 123 12.03 -3.63 7.16
CA ASP A 123 13.46 -3.34 7.12
C ASP A 123 13.76 -1.83 7.27
N GLY A 124 14.97 -1.50 7.65
CA GLY A 124 15.43 -0.12 7.75
C GLY A 124 15.63 0.60 6.41
N ASN A 125 15.54 -0.12 5.29
CA ASN A 125 15.61 0.46 3.94
C ASN A 125 14.23 0.86 3.39
N CYS A 126 13.15 0.59 4.12
CA CYS A 126 11.76 0.84 3.69
C CYS A 126 11.40 0.22 2.33
N ALA A 127 12.05 -0.89 1.97
CA ALA A 127 11.91 -1.55 0.68
C ALA A 127 10.99 -2.77 0.74
N LYS A 128 10.85 -3.39 1.89
CA LYS A 128 10.06 -4.60 2.12
C LYS A 128 8.89 -4.31 3.05
N TYR A 129 7.71 -4.82 2.70
CA TYR A 129 6.48 -4.62 3.46
C TYR A 129 5.73 -5.93 3.64
N ALA A 130 5.11 -6.10 4.80
CA ALA A 130 4.03 -7.06 5.00
C ALA A 130 2.69 -6.34 5.00
N THR A 131 1.61 -7.09 4.81
CA THR A 131 0.26 -6.53 4.85
C THR A 131 -0.67 -7.34 5.73
N ARG A 132 -1.71 -6.65 6.24
CA ARG A 132 -2.91 -7.23 6.82
C ARG A 132 -4.10 -6.66 6.08
N ILE A 133 -5.03 -7.52 5.72
CA ILE A 133 -6.23 -7.19 4.98
C ILE A 133 -7.41 -7.45 5.89
N LEU A 134 -8.28 -6.46 6.05
CA LEU A 134 -9.42 -6.49 6.96
C LEU A 134 -10.70 -6.24 6.17
N VAL A 135 -11.78 -6.91 6.57
CA VAL A 135 -13.13 -6.69 6.03
C VAL A 135 -13.96 -5.96 7.07
N GLN A 136 -14.65 -4.93 6.63
CA GLN A 136 -15.50 -4.11 7.51
C GLN A 136 -16.81 -3.76 6.83
N GLY A 137 -17.73 -3.17 7.58
CA GLY A 137 -19.05 -2.81 7.08
C GLY A 137 -18.99 -1.99 5.78
N PRO A 138 -20.05 -2.03 4.96
CA PRO A 138 -20.13 -1.24 3.74
C PRO A 138 -19.94 0.26 4.05
N ARG A 139 -18.96 0.90 3.40
CA ARG A 139 -18.63 2.32 3.54
C ARG A 139 -18.10 2.75 4.91
N ASP A 140 -17.75 1.80 5.77
CA ASP A 140 -17.01 2.12 7.00
C ASP A 140 -15.61 2.60 6.63
N GLU A 141 -15.29 3.87 6.94
CA GLU A 141 -13.96 4.45 6.69
C GLU A 141 -12.99 4.13 7.81
N ILE A 142 -13.46 4.09 9.06
CA ILE A 142 -12.62 3.82 10.24
C ILE A 142 -12.20 2.37 10.28
N ILE A 143 -10.92 2.13 10.51
CA ILE A 143 -10.36 0.77 10.56
C ILE A 143 -10.55 0.19 11.95
N SER A 144 -11.61 -0.57 12.16
CA SER A 144 -12.05 -1.06 13.47
C SER A 144 -11.10 -2.10 14.10
N GLU A 145 -10.37 -2.88 13.30
CA GLU A 145 -9.41 -3.90 13.77
C GLU A 145 -7.94 -3.45 13.55
N LEU A 146 -7.68 -2.14 13.59
CA LEU A 146 -6.34 -1.59 13.38
C LEU A 146 -5.33 -2.10 14.42
N ASP A 147 -5.78 -2.28 15.67
CA ASP A 147 -4.96 -2.80 16.76
C ASP A 147 -4.41 -4.21 16.46
N ARG A 148 -5.25 -5.10 15.95
CA ARG A 148 -4.85 -6.46 15.56
C ARG A 148 -3.86 -6.42 14.41
N ALA A 149 -4.17 -5.66 13.36
CA ALA A 149 -3.31 -5.56 12.18
C ALA A 149 -1.92 -5.00 12.52
N VAL A 150 -1.87 -3.91 13.28
CA VAL A 150 -0.61 -3.27 13.69
C VAL A 150 0.19 -4.16 14.64
N LYS A 151 -0.46 -4.81 15.61
CA LYS A 151 0.22 -5.77 16.49
C LYS A 151 0.94 -6.86 15.71
N GLU A 152 0.26 -7.48 14.75
CA GLU A 152 0.84 -8.53 13.92
C GLU A 152 1.99 -8.01 13.03
N LEU A 153 1.87 -6.78 12.51
CA LEU A 153 2.93 -6.15 11.71
C LEU A 153 4.16 -5.80 12.56
N LEU A 154 3.97 -5.35 13.80
CA LEU A 154 5.06 -5.11 14.76
C LEU A 154 5.81 -6.40 15.10
N GLN A 155 5.08 -7.50 15.31
CA GLN A 155 5.70 -8.82 15.53
C GLN A 155 6.47 -9.31 14.30
N GLU A 156 5.96 -9.01 13.09
CA GLU A 156 6.66 -9.33 11.84
C GLU A 156 7.94 -8.50 11.70
N PHE A 157 7.89 -7.19 12.01
CA PHE A 157 9.05 -6.32 12.04
C PHE A 157 10.12 -6.84 13.02
N GLU A 158 9.72 -7.19 14.24
CA GLU A 158 10.63 -7.74 15.27
C GLU A 158 11.26 -9.07 14.83
N ARG A 159 10.49 -9.96 14.19
CA ARG A 159 11.01 -11.21 13.61
C ARG A 159 12.10 -10.97 12.56
N ASN A 160 11.93 -9.95 11.71
CA ASN A 160 12.86 -9.63 10.63
C ASN A 160 14.08 -8.84 11.09
N THR A 161 13.92 -7.89 12.02
CA THR A 161 14.98 -6.95 12.44
C THR A 161 15.63 -7.30 13.76
N ARG A 162 15.00 -8.19 14.56
CA ARG A 162 15.38 -8.50 15.96
C ARG A 162 15.29 -7.28 16.90
N LYS A 163 14.57 -6.27 16.50
CA LYS A 163 14.36 -5.03 17.26
C LYS A 163 12.91 -4.60 17.15
N LYS A 164 12.39 -3.93 18.19
CA LYS A 164 11.12 -3.22 18.11
C LYS A 164 11.35 -1.82 17.54
N PRO A 165 10.45 -1.26 16.73
CA PRO A 165 10.60 0.11 16.26
C PRO A 165 10.40 1.10 17.42
N GLU A 166 11.33 2.04 17.57
CA GLU A 166 11.23 3.14 18.54
C GLU A 166 10.46 4.33 17.97
N ARG A 167 10.40 4.41 16.65
CA ARG A 167 9.70 5.46 15.91
C ARG A 167 8.78 4.85 14.86
N ILE A 168 7.58 5.41 14.73
CA ILE A 168 6.59 5.01 13.73
C ILE A 168 6.14 6.25 12.98
N VAL A 169 6.14 6.16 11.63
CA VAL A 169 5.45 7.13 10.78
C VAL A 169 4.28 6.42 10.12
N PHE A 170 3.08 6.86 10.45
CA PHE A 170 1.83 6.27 9.98
C PHE A 170 1.21 7.14 8.90
N TYR A 171 1.06 6.60 7.69
CA TYR A 171 0.42 7.27 6.56
C TYR A 171 -0.98 6.69 6.32
N ARG A 172 -2.02 7.50 6.48
CA ARG A 172 -3.43 7.14 6.31
C ARG A 172 -4.00 7.79 5.05
N ASP A 173 -4.30 7.00 4.02
CA ASP A 173 -4.94 7.49 2.79
C ASP A 173 -6.47 7.44 2.90
N GLY A 174 -7.15 8.26 2.13
CA GLY A 174 -8.61 8.22 1.94
C GLY A 174 -9.44 9.07 2.91
N VAL A 175 -8.86 9.63 3.95
CA VAL A 175 -9.57 10.42 4.97
C VAL A 175 -9.78 11.86 4.52
N SER A 176 -11.01 12.36 4.61
CA SER A 176 -11.34 13.79 4.38
C SER A 176 -11.07 14.64 5.62
N GLU A 177 -10.90 15.96 5.45
CA GLU A 177 -10.63 16.89 6.55
C GLU A 177 -11.69 16.82 7.65
N GLY A 178 -12.97 16.72 7.28
CA GLY A 178 -14.06 16.57 8.25
C GLY A 178 -14.03 15.27 9.08
N GLN A 179 -13.17 14.31 8.72
CA GLN A 179 -13.01 13.03 9.44
C GLN A 179 -11.73 12.98 10.29
N PHE A 180 -10.87 13.99 10.26
CA PHE A 180 -9.60 13.98 11.01
C PHE A 180 -9.80 13.74 12.49
N ALA A 181 -10.72 14.47 13.13
CA ALA A 181 -11.04 14.28 14.54
C ALA A 181 -11.52 12.84 14.83
N THR A 182 -12.42 12.29 13.98
CA THR A 182 -12.93 10.93 14.13
C THR A 182 -11.82 9.88 14.03
N VAL A 183 -10.90 10.04 13.08
CA VAL A 183 -9.74 9.13 12.92
C VAL A 183 -8.83 9.21 14.15
N MET A 184 -8.55 10.41 14.64
CA MET A 184 -7.73 10.57 15.85
C MET A 184 -8.40 10.00 17.10
N ASP A 185 -9.71 10.14 17.22
CA ASP A 185 -10.46 9.63 18.39
C ASP A 185 -10.64 8.11 18.35
N GLN A 186 -10.68 7.48 17.18
CA GLN A 186 -10.97 6.06 17.04
C GLN A 186 -9.75 5.21 16.62
N GLU A 187 -8.95 5.61 15.61
CA GLU A 187 -7.83 4.82 15.12
C GLU A 187 -6.57 4.98 16.00
N LEU A 188 -6.28 6.17 16.54
CA LEU A 188 -5.11 6.37 17.40
C LEU A 188 -5.15 5.55 18.71
N PRO A 189 -6.29 5.45 19.43
CA PRO A 189 -6.38 4.56 20.60
C PRO A 189 -6.14 3.08 20.25
N LEU A 190 -6.60 2.61 19.07
CA LEU A 190 -6.34 1.25 18.59
C LEU A 190 -4.85 1.04 18.29
N LEU A 191 -4.20 2.04 17.66
CA LEU A 191 -2.76 2.01 17.43
C LEU A 191 -2.00 1.90 18.78
N ARG A 192 -2.38 2.69 19.79
CA ARG A 192 -1.80 2.64 21.13
C ARG A 192 -2.08 1.31 21.84
N LYS A 193 -3.27 0.73 21.63
CA LYS A 193 -3.61 -0.60 22.14
C LYS A 193 -2.68 -1.66 21.55
N ALA A 194 -2.42 -1.62 20.23
CA ALA A 194 -1.48 -2.55 19.60
C ALA A 194 -0.09 -2.52 20.26
N PHE A 195 0.41 -1.34 20.63
CA PHE A 195 1.71 -1.22 21.31
C PHE A 195 1.71 -1.87 22.69
N ARG A 196 0.67 -1.62 23.49
CA ARG A 196 0.51 -2.26 24.82
C ARG A 196 0.42 -3.79 24.70
N ASP A 197 -0.29 -4.27 23.68
CA ASP A 197 -0.52 -5.71 23.46
C ASP A 197 0.75 -6.46 23.00
N VAL A 198 1.75 -5.77 22.49
CA VAL A 198 3.04 -6.37 22.09
C VAL A 198 3.97 -6.58 23.29
N SER A 199 3.91 -5.76 24.32
CA SER A 199 4.91 -5.78 25.41
C SER A 199 4.37 -5.39 26.79
N GLN A 200 3.18 -5.83 27.14
CA GLN A 200 2.61 -5.66 28.49
C GLN A 200 2.73 -4.24 29.06
N ASN A 201 2.41 -3.23 28.25
CA ASN A 201 2.44 -1.79 28.56
C ASN A 201 3.81 -1.08 28.60
N GLU A 202 4.92 -1.77 28.45
CA GLU A 202 6.26 -1.13 28.49
C GLU A 202 6.66 -0.48 27.16
N TYR A 203 6.04 -0.89 26.04
CA TYR A 203 6.43 -0.43 24.71
C TYR A 203 5.57 0.75 24.25
N GLN A 204 6.20 1.90 24.07
CA GLN A 204 5.57 3.18 23.69
C GLN A 204 6.43 3.87 22.61
N PRO A 205 6.37 3.46 21.34
CA PRO A 205 7.11 4.15 20.28
C PRO A 205 6.53 5.55 20.02
N LEU A 206 7.39 6.47 19.58
CA LEU A 206 6.97 7.78 19.12
C LEU A 206 6.26 7.67 17.77
N VAL A 207 5.12 8.33 17.63
CA VAL A 207 4.28 8.25 16.43
C VAL A 207 4.17 9.62 15.75
N THR A 208 4.34 9.63 14.44
CA THR A 208 3.88 10.72 13.57
C THR A 208 2.74 10.19 12.72
N PHE A 209 1.56 10.79 12.85
CA PHE A 209 0.36 10.38 12.13
C PHE A 209 0.07 11.37 11.01
N VAL A 210 0.12 10.91 9.76
CA VAL A 210 0.01 11.73 8.55
C VAL A 210 -1.16 11.23 7.71
N VAL A 211 -2.12 12.09 7.42
CA VAL A 211 -3.16 11.81 6.42
C VAL A 211 -2.65 12.20 5.04
N VAL A 212 -2.94 11.36 4.06
CA VAL A 212 -2.54 11.56 2.66
C VAL A 212 -3.79 11.78 1.81
N GLN A 213 -3.85 12.88 1.09
CA GLN A 213 -4.97 13.19 0.21
C GLN A 213 -4.47 13.40 -1.22
N LYS A 214 -5.00 12.60 -2.14
CA LYS A 214 -4.75 12.73 -3.59
C LYS A 214 -5.93 13.36 -4.33
N ARG A 215 -7.13 13.22 -3.80
CA ARG A 215 -8.38 13.66 -4.44
C ARG A 215 -8.76 15.06 -3.99
N HIS A 216 -8.04 16.07 -4.49
CA HIS A 216 -8.31 17.49 -4.27
C HIS A 216 -8.19 18.26 -5.59
N ASN A 217 -8.61 19.54 -5.61
CA ASN A 217 -8.68 20.36 -6.81
C ASN A 217 -7.48 21.31 -6.99
N THR A 218 -6.56 21.39 -6.03
CA THR A 218 -5.36 22.22 -6.11
C THR A 218 -4.46 21.76 -7.27
N ARG A 219 -4.03 22.71 -8.09
CA ARG A 219 -3.05 22.51 -9.17
C ARG A 219 -1.98 23.60 -9.05
N LEU A 220 -0.75 23.21 -9.25
CA LEU A 220 0.41 24.09 -9.19
C LEU A 220 0.99 24.21 -10.59
N PHE A 221 1.31 25.45 -10.98
CA PHE A 221 1.86 25.75 -12.28
C PHE A 221 3.23 26.43 -12.11
N PRO A 222 4.25 26.05 -12.89
CA PRO A 222 5.54 26.70 -12.84
C PRO A 222 5.49 28.07 -13.49
N LYS A 223 6.43 28.94 -13.16
CA LYS A 223 6.66 30.15 -13.94
C LYS A 223 7.15 29.79 -15.36
N PRO A 224 6.99 30.67 -16.34
CA PRO A 224 7.50 30.44 -17.68
C PRO A 224 8.99 30.05 -17.68
N GLY A 225 9.32 28.90 -18.25
CA GLY A 225 10.70 28.39 -18.32
C GLY A 225 11.17 27.57 -17.11
N GLU A 226 10.41 27.47 -16.02
CA GLU A 226 10.79 26.73 -14.82
C GLU A 226 10.15 25.32 -14.74
N GLY A 227 9.31 24.95 -15.70
CA GLY A 227 8.61 23.67 -15.73
C GLY A 227 9.37 22.55 -16.45
N ASP A 228 8.78 21.36 -16.42
CA ASP A 228 9.20 20.24 -17.25
C ASP A 228 8.86 20.50 -18.75
N ARG A 229 9.24 19.57 -19.63
CA ARG A 229 8.96 19.68 -21.08
C ARG A 229 7.46 19.72 -21.42
N LYS A 230 6.57 19.41 -20.47
CA LYS A 230 5.11 19.41 -20.61
C LYS A 230 4.44 20.57 -19.91
N GLY A 231 5.23 21.49 -19.33
CA GLY A 231 4.75 22.65 -18.57
C GLY A 231 4.28 22.31 -17.15
N ASN A 232 4.65 21.17 -16.59
CA ASN A 232 4.37 20.82 -15.21
C ASN A 232 5.47 21.27 -14.26
N ILE A 233 5.13 21.41 -12.97
CA ILE A 233 6.11 21.60 -11.90
C ILE A 233 7.02 20.37 -11.79
N LEU A 234 8.26 20.59 -11.35
CA LEU A 234 9.26 19.53 -11.23
C LEU A 234 8.99 18.61 -10.05
N PRO A 235 9.40 17.32 -10.12
CA PRO A 235 9.41 16.43 -8.95
C PRO A 235 10.26 17.02 -7.82
N GLY A 236 9.75 16.94 -6.58
CA GLY A 236 10.38 17.53 -5.41
C GLY A 236 9.85 18.93 -5.08
N THR A 237 8.96 19.50 -5.90
CA THR A 237 8.29 20.77 -5.56
C THR A 237 7.38 20.57 -4.36
N VAL A 238 7.58 21.40 -3.34
CA VAL A 238 6.77 21.48 -2.12
C VAL A 238 6.12 22.85 -2.02
N VAL A 239 4.89 22.89 -1.55
CA VAL A 239 4.18 24.10 -1.11
C VAL A 239 3.67 23.86 0.29
N ASP A 240 4.17 24.63 1.26
CA ASP A 240 3.85 24.56 2.69
C ASP A 240 3.42 25.89 3.28
N ARG A 241 3.05 26.84 2.42
CA ARG A 241 2.60 28.21 2.77
C ARG A 241 1.46 28.64 1.88
N ASP A 242 0.87 29.78 2.20
CA ASP A 242 -0.14 30.52 1.43
C ASP A 242 -1.45 29.76 1.21
N ILE A 243 -1.40 28.54 0.72
CA ILE A 243 -2.56 27.65 0.48
C ILE A 243 -2.66 26.52 1.50
N CYS A 244 -1.72 26.43 2.42
CA CYS A 244 -1.73 25.49 3.54
C CYS A 244 -2.40 26.12 4.77
N HIS A 245 -2.72 25.29 5.76
CA HIS A 245 -3.36 25.77 6.98
C HIS A 245 -2.40 26.70 7.78
N PRO A 246 -2.88 27.82 8.34
CA PRO A 246 -2.00 28.80 8.97
C PRO A 246 -1.37 28.34 10.30
N PHE A 247 -1.93 27.31 10.95
CA PHE A 247 -1.50 26.83 12.27
C PHE A 247 -1.23 25.32 12.32
N GLU A 248 -1.80 24.54 11.40
CA GLU A 248 -1.57 23.10 11.33
C GLU A 248 -0.37 22.79 10.44
N PHE A 249 0.19 21.61 10.61
CA PHE A 249 1.30 21.18 9.79
C PHE A 249 0.77 20.39 8.59
N ASP A 250 0.66 21.03 7.45
CA ASP A 250 0.31 20.40 6.17
C ASP A 250 1.18 20.92 5.02
N PHE A 251 1.29 20.17 3.97
CA PHE A 251 2.03 20.54 2.77
C PHE A 251 1.58 19.78 1.54
N TYR A 252 1.72 20.41 0.37
CA TYR A 252 1.57 19.77 -0.93
C TYR A 252 2.93 19.33 -1.45
N LEU A 253 3.04 18.09 -1.89
CA LEU A 253 4.26 17.54 -2.48
C LEU A 253 3.99 16.99 -3.86
N ASN A 254 4.67 17.52 -4.89
CA ASN A 254 4.76 16.90 -6.20
C ASN A 254 5.98 16.01 -6.26
N SER A 255 5.81 14.71 -5.99
CA SER A 255 6.92 13.77 -5.92
C SER A 255 7.28 13.10 -7.26
N HIS A 256 6.49 13.32 -8.33
CA HIS A 256 6.60 12.56 -9.58
C HIS A 256 6.52 13.43 -10.82
N GLU A 257 7.09 12.91 -11.93
CA GLU A 257 6.93 13.51 -13.27
C GLU A 257 5.56 13.16 -13.85
N GLY A 258 4.86 14.15 -14.40
CA GLY A 258 3.59 13.94 -15.10
C GLY A 258 3.76 13.17 -16.41
N LEU A 259 3.05 12.07 -16.58
CA LEU A 259 3.03 11.31 -17.83
C LEU A 259 2.08 11.94 -18.86
N GLN A 260 0.93 12.42 -18.41
CA GLN A 260 -0.11 13.00 -19.24
C GLN A 260 -0.90 14.06 -18.46
N GLY A 261 -1.18 15.20 -19.09
CA GLY A 261 -1.94 16.30 -18.50
C GLY A 261 -1.18 17.02 -17.37
N THR A 262 -1.93 17.79 -16.56
CA THR A 262 -1.40 18.54 -15.42
C THR A 262 -1.18 17.61 -14.21
N VAL A 263 -0.01 17.67 -13.61
CA VAL A 263 0.31 16.89 -12.41
C VAL A 263 -0.58 17.32 -11.23
N ARG A 264 -0.92 16.35 -10.41
CA ARG A 264 -1.64 16.56 -9.15
C ARG A 264 -0.69 16.23 -8.00
N PRO A 265 -0.24 17.21 -7.21
CA PRO A 265 0.54 16.95 -6.01
C PRO A 265 -0.30 16.13 -5.01
N SER A 266 0.34 15.46 -4.07
CA SER A 266 -0.37 14.89 -2.92
C SER A 266 -0.35 15.91 -1.78
N HIS A 267 -1.44 15.99 -1.03
CA HIS A 267 -1.57 16.82 0.15
C HIS A 267 -1.37 15.95 1.39
N TYR A 268 -0.48 16.34 2.27
CA TYR A 268 -0.14 15.62 3.50
C TYR A 268 -0.50 16.50 4.70
N HIS A 269 -1.34 15.97 5.59
CA HIS A 269 -1.73 16.60 6.86
C HIS A 269 -1.15 15.81 8.02
N VAL A 270 -0.36 16.47 8.85
CA VAL A 270 0.23 15.89 10.06
C VAL A 270 -0.70 16.13 11.24
N LEU A 271 -1.48 15.11 11.60
CA LEU A 271 -2.46 15.21 12.69
C LEU A 271 -1.80 15.10 14.07
N MET A 272 -0.67 14.39 14.15
CA MET A 272 0.11 14.23 15.38
C MET A 272 1.57 13.99 15.03
N ASP A 273 2.49 14.60 15.78
CA ASP A 273 3.93 14.41 15.60
C ASP A 273 4.69 14.37 16.93
N GLU A 274 4.85 13.16 17.48
CA GLU A 274 5.68 12.92 18.66
C GLU A 274 7.16 12.81 18.32
N ASN A 275 7.50 12.48 17.05
CA ASN A 275 8.88 12.45 16.59
C ASN A 275 9.51 13.82 16.44
N LYS A 276 8.71 14.89 16.46
CA LYS A 276 9.13 16.29 16.35
C LYS A 276 9.91 16.57 15.07
N PHE A 277 9.33 16.18 13.95
CA PHE A 277 9.88 16.52 12.65
C PHE A 277 9.88 18.02 12.39
N GLN A 278 10.99 18.52 11.87
CA GLN A 278 10.95 19.79 11.14
C GLN A 278 10.25 19.58 9.79
N ALA A 279 9.63 20.63 9.26
CA ALA A 279 8.87 20.52 8.00
C ALA A 279 9.70 19.88 6.88
N ASP A 280 10.89 20.41 6.62
CA ASP A 280 11.80 19.90 5.59
C ASP A 280 12.14 18.42 5.79
N GLN A 281 12.29 17.96 7.04
CA GLN A 281 12.65 16.57 7.34
C GLN A 281 11.55 15.61 6.92
N LEU A 282 10.28 15.91 7.22
CA LEU A 282 9.16 15.05 6.84
C LEU A 282 8.87 15.14 5.33
N GLN A 283 9.00 16.32 4.73
CA GLN A 283 8.86 16.55 3.29
C GLN A 283 9.92 15.77 2.51
N ILE A 284 11.19 15.85 2.90
CA ILE A 284 12.31 15.10 2.30
C ILE A 284 12.11 13.59 2.47
N LEU A 285 11.77 13.13 3.68
CA LEU A 285 11.47 11.73 3.94
C LEU A 285 10.37 11.22 3.00
N THR A 286 9.24 11.92 2.96
CA THR A 286 8.07 11.54 2.15
C THR A 286 8.41 11.54 0.65
N HIS A 287 9.18 12.53 0.17
CA HIS A 287 9.64 12.58 -1.21
C HIS A 287 10.57 11.42 -1.56
N HIS A 288 11.56 11.14 -0.71
CA HIS A 288 12.51 10.05 -0.95
C HIS A 288 11.83 8.68 -0.96
N LEU A 289 10.84 8.46 -0.09
CA LEU A 289 10.05 7.23 -0.11
C LEU A 289 9.41 6.99 -1.48
N CYS A 290 8.96 8.03 -2.19
CA CYS A 290 8.31 7.89 -3.49
C CYS A 290 9.20 7.24 -4.57
N TYR A 291 10.52 7.18 -4.37
CA TYR A 291 11.45 6.45 -5.25
C TYR A 291 11.58 4.96 -4.91
N LEU A 292 11.04 4.50 -3.78
CA LEU A 292 11.16 3.09 -3.33
C LEU A 292 10.02 2.19 -3.81
N PHE A 293 9.11 2.70 -4.62
CA PHE A 293 7.97 1.92 -5.10
C PHE A 293 8.41 0.77 -6.02
N CYS A 294 8.14 -0.47 -5.63
CA CYS A 294 8.69 -1.65 -6.29
C CYS A 294 8.05 -2.04 -7.63
N ARG A 295 7.10 -1.25 -8.15
CA ARG A 295 6.37 -1.60 -9.39
C ARG A 295 6.76 -0.77 -10.61
N CYS A 296 7.57 0.26 -10.44
CA CYS A 296 8.07 1.11 -11.53
C CYS A 296 9.45 1.67 -11.19
N THR A 297 10.16 2.10 -12.24
CA THR A 297 11.51 2.67 -12.16
C THR A 297 11.53 4.18 -11.90
N ARG A 298 10.37 4.80 -11.66
CA ARG A 298 10.20 6.24 -11.44
C ARG A 298 9.59 6.49 -10.07
N SER A 299 9.75 7.70 -9.56
CA SER A 299 9.03 8.15 -8.39
C SER A 299 7.51 8.13 -8.62
N VAL A 300 6.77 7.83 -7.58
CA VAL A 300 5.30 7.76 -7.59
C VAL A 300 4.69 8.98 -6.91
N SER A 301 3.42 9.23 -7.17
CA SER A 301 2.71 10.42 -6.73
C SER A 301 2.25 10.39 -5.28
N VAL A 302 2.25 9.22 -4.64
CA VAL A 302 1.86 8.98 -3.25
C VAL A 302 2.95 8.15 -2.61
N CYS A 303 3.27 8.42 -1.34
CA CYS A 303 4.30 7.66 -0.63
C CYS A 303 3.97 6.16 -0.59
N PRO A 304 4.96 5.27 -0.77
CA PRO A 304 4.75 3.83 -0.88
C PRO A 304 3.94 3.19 0.24
N PRO A 305 4.06 3.54 1.54
CA PRO A 305 3.21 2.95 2.57
C PRO A 305 1.71 3.11 2.25
N ALA A 306 1.25 4.31 1.90
CA ALA A 306 -0.13 4.56 1.51
C ALA A 306 -0.49 3.84 0.20
N TYR A 307 0.39 3.87 -0.79
CA TYR A 307 0.16 3.20 -2.06
C TYR A 307 0.08 1.67 -1.92
N TYR A 308 0.94 1.07 -1.10
CA TYR A 308 0.90 -0.37 -0.82
C TYR A 308 -0.35 -0.77 -0.04
N ALA A 309 -0.82 0.07 0.88
CA ALA A 309 -2.07 -0.14 1.59
C ALA A 309 -3.26 -0.22 0.60
N HIS A 310 -3.31 0.71 -0.37
CA HIS A 310 -4.29 0.68 -1.45
C HIS A 310 -4.22 -0.63 -2.26
N LEU A 311 -3.02 -1.06 -2.68
CA LEU A 311 -2.85 -2.32 -3.41
C LEU A 311 -3.26 -3.55 -2.58
N ALA A 312 -3.02 -3.52 -1.28
CA ALA A 312 -3.43 -4.58 -0.36
C ALA A 312 -4.96 -4.64 -0.23
N ALA A 313 -5.63 -3.49 -0.08
CA ALA A 313 -7.09 -3.41 -0.04
C ALA A 313 -7.72 -3.90 -1.37
N GLU A 314 -7.17 -3.51 -2.52
CA GLU A 314 -7.60 -4.04 -3.83
C GLU A 314 -7.37 -5.57 -3.93
N ARG A 315 -6.25 -6.08 -3.39
CA ARG A 315 -5.99 -7.52 -3.35
C ARG A 315 -7.03 -8.24 -2.47
N GLY A 316 -7.45 -7.63 -1.38
CA GLY A 316 -8.48 -8.17 -0.49
C GLY A 316 -9.82 -8.41 -1.20
N ARG A 317 -10.20 -7.58 -2.16
CA ARG A 317 -11.41 -7.80 -2.98
C ARG A 317 -11.38 -9.13 -3.75
N LEU A 318 -10.19 -9.61 -4.12
CA LEU A 318 -10.04 -10.90 -4.82
C LEU A 318 -10.19 -12.09 -3.88
N LEU A 319 -9.93 -11.88 -2.59
CA LEU A 319 -10.02 -12.88 -1.53
C LEU A 319 -11.39 -12.88 -0.82
N CYS A 320 -12.21 -11.86 -1.04
CA CYS A 320 -13.53 -11.73 -0.43
C CYS A 320 -14.59 -12.37 -1.35
N SER A 321 -15.34 -13.34 -0.83
CA SER A 321 -16.40 -14.06 -1.55
C SER A 321 -17.53 -13.14 -2.02
N ALA A 322 -17.86 -12.10 -1.26
CA ALA A 322 -18.89 -11.11 -1.60
C ALA A 322 -18.63 -10.41 -2.96
N TYR A 323 -17.37 -10.28 -3.37
CA TYR A 323 -16.99 -9.75 -4.67
C TYR A 323 -16.95 -10.80 -5.80
N SER A 324 -17.22 -12.08 -5.50
CA SER A 324 -17.19 -13.15 -6.51
C SER A 324 -18.50 -13.24 -7.29
N SER A 325 -19.61 -12.82 -6.69
CA SER A 325 -20.96 -12.92 -7.26
C SER A 325 -21.35 -11.75 -8.17
N SER A 326 -20.58 -10.66 -8.21
CA SER A 326 -20.89 -9.47 -9.01
C SER A 326 -20.48 -9.53 -10.49
N GLY A 327 -20.05 -10.69 -10.97
CA GLY A 327 -19.58 -10.89 -12.36
C GLY A 327 -20.63 -11.47 -13.34
N SER A 328 -21.85 -11.75 -12.93
CA SER A 328 -22.97 -12.11 -13.80
C SER A 328 -24.17 -11.22 -13.46
N GLU A 329 -24.37 -10.17 -14.24
CA GLU A 329 -25.66 -9.49 -14.29
C GLU A 329 -26.68 -10.45 -14.91
N THR A 330 -27.32 -11.28 -14.10
CA THR A 330 -28.70 -11.77 -14.30
C THR A 330 -29.15 -12.50 -13.03
N GLU A 331 -30.20 -11.92 -12.41
CA GLU A 331 -31.19 -12.55 -11.56
C GLU A 331 -30.76 -13.33 -10.31
N SER A 332 -30.82 -12.69 -9.16
CA SER A 332 -31.82 -13.03 -8.12
C SER A 332 -31.70 -12.07 -6.94
N ALA A 333 -32.54 -11.04 -7.00
CA ALA A 333 -33.01 -10.40 -5.77
C ALA A 333 -33.89 -11.43 -5.05
N ALA A 334 -33.44 -11.97 -3.95
CA ALA A 334 -34.29 -12.40 -2.83
C ALA A 334 -33.48 -13.15 -1.78
N SER A 335 -33.67 -12.71 -0.60
CA SER A 335 -33.36 -13.22 0.73
C SER A 335 -32.21 -12.50 1.41
N GLY A 336 -32.55 -11.35 1.99
CA GLY A 336 -31.79 -10.76 3.08
C GLY A 336 -31.70 -11.75 4.24
N GLN A 337 -30.56 -12.42 4.38
CA GLN A 337 -30.17 -13.00 5.66
C GLN A 337 -29.35 -11.95 6.39
N ALA A 338 -30.03 -11.19 7.25
CA ALA A 338 -29.37 -10.41 8.29
C ALA A 338 -28.50 -11.36 9.12
N GLY A 339 -27.18 -11.19 9.10
CA GLY A 339 -26.27 -11.95 9.95
C GLY A 339 -25.17 -12.75 9.24
N GLN A 340 -24.98 -12.64 7.92
CA GLN A 340 -23.83 -13.24 7.28
C GLN A 340 -22.56 -12.54 7.73
N LYS A 341 -21.72 -13.25 8.49
CA LYS A 341 -20.42 -12.76 8.93
C LYS A 341 -19.59 -12.40 7.69
N LEU A 342 -19.15 -11.15 7.61
CA LEU A 342 -18.27 -10.69 6.54
C LEU A 342 -16.95 -11.44 6.65
N GLU A 343 -16.71 -12.39 5.75
CA GLU A 343 -15.51 -13.23 5.78
C GLU A 343 -14.64 -12.97 4.56
N ILE A 344 -13.34 -12.94 4.80
CA ILE A 344 -12.31 -12.93 3.78
C ILE A 344 -11.47 -14.19 3.93
N ASP A 345 -11.15 -14.80 2.81
CA ASP A 345 -10.23 -15.92 2.78
C ASP A 345 -8.85 -15.46 3.26
N GLN A 346 -8.37 -16.06 4.34
CA GLN A 346 -7.12 -15.66 4.98
C GLN A 346 -5.93 -15.86 4.04
N VAL A 347 -5.03 -14.90 4.05
CA VAL A 347 -3.75 -15.05 3.34
C VAL A 347 -2.94 -16.17 3.99
N ASN A 348 -2.42 -17.07 3.16
CA ASN A 348 -1.63 -18.19 3.64
C ASN A 348 -0.38 -17.73 4.40
N ALA A 349 -0.12 -18.32 5.57
CA ALA A 349 0.97 -17.95 6.45
C ALA A 349 2.36 -18.01 5.76
N ALA A 350 2.54 -18.89 4.76
CA ALA A 350 3.80 -19.02 4.02
C ALA A 350 4.20 -17.77 3.22
N ILE A 351 3.24 -16.89 2.91
CA ILE A 351 3.48 -15.67 2.14
C ILE A 351 3.06 -14.39 2.86
N SER A 352 2.50 -14.48 4.07
CA SER A 352 1.97 -13.32 4.82
C SER A 352 3.03 -12.25 5.13
N GLY A 353 4.30 -12.65 5.23
CA GLY A 353 5.46 -11.75 5.39
C GLY A 353 6.09 -11.31 4.07
N ARG A 354 5.49 -11.61 2.91
CA ARG A 354 6.01 -11.25 1.58
C ARG A 354 5.13 -10.19 0.91
N MET A 355 5.71 -9.50 -0.08
CA MET A 355 4.99 -8.50 -0.88
C MET A 355 4.12 -9.17 -1.99
N PHE A 356 3.29 -10.15 -1.65
CA PHE A 356 2.44 -10.88 -2.61
C PHE A 356 1.42 -9.98 -3.32
N PHE A 357 1.02 -8.90 -2.68
CA PHE A 357 0.00 -7.95 -3.12
C PHE A 357 0.46 -6.97 -4.22
N VAL A 358 1.77 -6.87 -4.52
CA VAL A 358 2.33 -5.99 -5.55
C VAL A 358 2.33 -6.59 -6.96
#